data_4545eacb9bc4aae75bc688f844f51bb6
#
_entry.id   4545eacb9bc4aae75bc688f844f51bb6
#
_cell.length_a   1.000
_cell.length_b   1.000
_cell.length_c   1.000
_cell.angle_alpha   90.00
_cell.angle_beta   90.00
_cell.angle_gamma   90.00
#
_symmetry.space_group_name_H-M   'P 1'
#
loop_
_entity.id
_entity.type
_entity.pdbx_description
1 polymer ?
#
loop_
_entity_poly.entity_id
_entity_poly.type
_entity_poly.pdbx_seq_one_letter_code
_entity_poly.pdbx_strand_id
1 'polypeptide(L)'
;MMSLKIKKRGGDEVSFNPQKIYNRVKRAAKGLNVNSDEIFIKVITSVPTEGFITTKELDKLVYEIAASYTGSHHDYSRLASSVAISAYHKETDESFCNTMHTLHVDGIINDKLMETIELYGPENIDSVINHENDYNFDYFAWKSLQEMYLLKNPEGKVIERPQHMYMRVALWVTKSFEQAVEYYQSLSNQLISPATPIMINAGTKTPQLASCVLKYNNGDSREGLLQTFNDISTYSSDAAGIGLCMSNIRSKESRINSSGGFAGGLLKYLKIVNEGLRFFNQQGRRPGSAAIYIEPWHKDIIDLLEIKKNTGAEELRAKDLFTSIWLPDNFMNAVKNNDDWYLFCPNDIKKAGIKPLQETYGDEYESNYNKAVELGLGKKVKAQTIWNKIIESQVETGVPYLCSKDSANRKTNHQNIGVIKQSNLCNEIYQYTDENTTAICTLSSMVLKNFIIKGEFDFKLLYSEVRKVVRALNKVVDINSYSTEQGRKGGLEQRAIAIGTQGLADVFFLMDYIFTTEEAKKLN
;
A
#
# COMPACT_ATOMS: atom_id res chain seq x y z
N MET A 1 -51.77 -12.25 -8.46
CA MET A 1 -51.14 -10.92 -8.49
C MET A 1 -50.10 -10.91 -7.38
N MET A 2 -48.87 -10.46 -7.62
CA MET A 2 -47.87 -10.32 -6.55
C MET A 2 -48.42 -9.32 -5.49
N SER A 3 -48.47 -9.73 -4.24
CA SER A 3 -48.88 -8.88 -3.13
C SER A 3 -47.70 -8.14 -2.50
N LEU A 4 -46.58 -8.03 -3.23
CA LEU A 4 -45.36 -7.39 -2.81
C LEU A 4 -45.53 -5.86 -2.75
N LYS A 5 -45.11 -5.29 -1.62
CA LYS A 5 -45.02 -3.83 -1.42
C LYS A 5 -43.57 -3.37 -1.33
N ILE A 6 -43.30 -2.16 -1.78
CA ILE A 6 -42.01 -1.49 -1.67
C ILE A 6 -42.06 -0.46 -0.56
N LYS A 7 -41.16 -0.58 0.41
CA LYS A 7 -40.91 0.47 1.39
C LYS A 7 -39.84 1.44 0.85
N LYS A 8 -40.25 2.68 0.57
CA LYS A 8 -39.36 3.74 0.09
C LYS A 8 -38.41 4.21 1.19
N ARG A 9 -37.31 4.90 0.81
CA ARG A 9 -36.36 5.54 1.73
C ARG A 9 -37.04 6.56 2.68
N GLY A 10 -38.08 7.26 2.21
CA GLY A 10 -38.89 8.18 3.02
C GLY A 10 -39.95 7.53 3.90
N GLY A 11 -40.01 6.19 3.96
CA GLY A 11 -40.98 5.46 4.81
C GLY A 11 -42.27 5.09 4.09
N ASP A 12 -42.64 5.70 2.98
CA ASP A 12 -43.86 5.40 2.22
C ASP A 12 -43.87 3.96 1.70
N GLU A 13 -45.04 3.33 1.75
CA GLU A 13 -45.29 2.04 1.13
C GLU A 13 -46.05 2.19 -0.19
N VAL A 14 -45.56 1.56 -1.21
CA VAL A 14 -46.16 1.55 -2.56
C VAL A 14 -46.23 0.15 -3.13
N SER A 15 -47.16 -0.14 -4.02
CA SER A 15 -47.22 -1.39 -4.74
C SER A 15 -45.98 -1.59 -5.60
N PHE A 16 -45.52 -2.82 -5.69
CA PHE A 16 -44.40 -3.21 -6.56
C PHE A 16 -44.72 -2.93 -8.03
N ASN A 17 -43.85 -2.23 -8.73
CA ASN A 17 -43.98 -1.93 -10.15
C ASN A 17 -42.73 -2.37 -10.91
N PRO A 18 -42.76 -3.50 -11.61
CA PRO A 18 -41.63 -4.03 -12.38
C PRO A 18 -41.10 -3.05 -13.44
N GLN A 19 -41.98 -2.21 -14.02
CA GLN A 19 -41.59 -1.26 -15.06
C GLN A 19 -40.55 -0.25 -14.58
N LYS A 20 -40.60 0.11 -13.28
CA LYS A 20 -39.60 1.05 -12.69
C LYS A 20 -38.20 0.40 -12.65
N ILE A 21 -38.13 -0.91 -12.36
CA ILE A 21 -36.87 -1.66 -12.39
C ILE A 21 -36.36 -1.76 -13.82
N TYR A 22 -37.23 -2.14 -14.74
CA TYR A 22 -36.90 -2.21 -16.15
C TYR A 22 -36.28 -0.90 -16.66
N ASN A 23 -36.97 0.23 -16.43
CA ASN A 23 -36.50 1.54 -16.83
C ASN A 23 -35.16 1.92 -16.18
N ARG A 24 -34.93 1.52 -14.92
CA ARG A 24 -33.67 1.75 -14.21
C ARG A 24 -32.52 0.97 -14.82
N VAL A 25 -32.71 -0.33 -15.06
CA VAL A 25 -31.70 -1.19 -15.70
C VAL A 25 -31.39 -0.71 -17.12
N LYS A 26 -32.41 -0.40 -17.91
CA LYS A 26 -32.24 0.14 -19.29
C LYS A 26 -31.47 1.46 -19.31
N ARG A 27 -31.72 2.37 -18.33
CA ARG A 27 -30.99 3.63 -18.23
C ARG A 27 -29.53 3.40 -17.88
N ALA A 28 -29.25 2.52 -16.91
CA ALA A 28 -27.90 2.18 -16.50
C ALA A 28 -27.12 1.42 -17.59
N ALA A 29 -27.80 0.69 -18.45
CA ALA A 29 -27.23 -0.06 -19.57
C ALA A 29 -26.96 0.77 -20.83
N LYS A 30 -27.34 2.06 -20.83
CA LYS A 30 -27.20 2.89 -22.04
C LYS A 30 -25.72 3.03 -22.44
N GLY A 31 -25.43 2.65 -23.69
CA GLY A 31 -24.07 2.70 -24.24
C GLY A 31 -23.15 1.56 -23.83
N LEU A 32 -23.66 0.56 -23.08
CA LEU A 32 -22.93 -0.63 -22.65
C LEU A 32 -23.31 -1.84 -23.50
N ASN A 33 -22.35 -2.73 -23.72
CA ASN A 33 -22.57 -4.01 -24.42
C ASN A 33 -23.06 -5.08 -23.42
N VAL A 34 -24.33 -4.96 -23.00
CA VAL A 34 -24.97 -5.85 -22.02
C VAL A 34 -26.39 -6.22 -22.42
N ASN A 35 -26.85 -7.41 -22.05
CA ASN A 35 -28.24 -7.81 -22.19
C ASN A 35 -29.05 -7.34 -20.97
N SER A 36 -29.57 -6.12 -21.04
CA SER A 36 -30.35 -5.51 -19.96
C SER A 36 -31.69 -6.22 -19.67
N ASP A 37 -32.27 -6.92 -20.66
CA ASP A 37 -33.52 -7.65 -20.50
C ASP A 37 -33.29 -8.93 -19.68
N GLU A 38 -32.17 -9.60 -19.89
CA GLU A 38 -31.76 -10.74 -19.08
C GLU A 38 -31.54 -10.38 -17.62
N ILE A 39 -30.83 -9.28 -17.34
CA ILE A 39 -30.66 -8.76 -15.98
C ILE A 39 -32.00 -8.43 -15.35
N PHE A 40 -32.91 -7.76 -16.09
CA PHE A 40 -34.23 -7.45 -15.59
C PHE A 40 -35.02 -8.73 -15.23
N ILE A 41 -35.05 -9.73 -16.12
CA ILE A 41 -35.74 -11.01 -15.87
C ILE A 41 -35.16 -11.68 -14.62
N LYS A 42 -33.84 -11.74 -14.50
CA LYS A 42 -33.18 -12.35 -13.35
C LYS A 42 -33.53 -11.62 -12.05
N VAL A 43 -33.56 -10.28 -12.06
CA VAL A 43 -33.98 -9.49 -10.89
C VAL A 43 -35.42 -9.80 -10.51
N ILE A 44 -36.36 -9.78 -11.46
CA ILE A 44 -37.78 -10.03 -11.21
C ILE A 44 -38.04 -11.45 -10.66
N THR A 45 -37.31 -12.43 -11.16
CA THR A 45 -37.45 -13.82 -10.69
C THR A 45 -36.80 -14.04 -9.31
N SER A 46 -35.94 -13.12 -8.88
CA SER A 46 -35.25 -13.17 -7.56
C SER A 46 -35.96 -12.31 -6.49
N VAL A 47 -36.92 -11.46 -6.86
CA VAL A 47 -37.70 -10.65 -5.91
C VAL A 47 -38.76 -11.56 -5.23
N PRO A 48 -39.04 -11.38 -3.91
CA PRO A 48 -40.11 -12.08 -3.23
C PRO A 48 -41.46 -11.88 -3.91
N THR A 49 -42.32 -12.89 -3.85
CA THR A 49 -43.66 -12.83 -4.47
C THR A 49 -44.69 -12.09 -3.61
N GLU A 50 -44.43 -12.00 -2.29
CA GLU A 50 -45.31 -11.35 -1.31
C GLU A 50 -44.48 -10.70 -0.18
N GLY A 51 -45.09 -9.86 0.63
CA GLY A 51 -44.46 -9.17 1.74
C GLY A 51 -43.91 -7.81 1.39
N PHE A 52 -42.78 -7.44 1.96
CA PHE A 52 -42.12 -6.15 1.77
C PHE A 52 -40.68 -6.32 1.32
N ILE A 53 -40.22 -5.43 0.45
CA ILE A 53 -38.82 -5.21 0.12
C ILE A 53 -38.55 -3.70 0.13
N THR A 54 -37.41 -3.28 0.64
CA THR A 54 -37.01 -1.88 0.60
C THR A 54 -36.44 -1.50 -0.76
N THR A 55 -36.49 -0.22 -1.12
CA THR A 55 -35.82 0.27 -2.34
C THR A 55 -34.31 0.04 -2.28
N LYS A 56 -33.71 0.01 -1.08
CA LYS A 56 -32.29 -0.28 -0.87
C LYS A 56 -31.94 -1.73 -1.21
N GLU A 57 -32.72 -2.67 -0.68
CA GLU A 57 -32.55 -4.11 -1.00
C GLU A 57 -32.77 -4.39 -2.48
N LEU A 58 -33.75 -3.71 -3.08
CA LEU A 58 -34.01 -3.85 -4.51
C LEU A 58 -32.87 -3.30 -5.37
N ASP A 59 -32.32 -2.14 -5.02
CA ASP A 59 -31.13 -1.59 -5.69
C ASP A 59 -29.95 -2.54 -5.53
N LYS A 60 -29.75 -3.10 -4.32
CA LYS A 60 -28.71 -4.09 -4.03
C LYS A 60 -28.85 -5.33 -4.91
N LEU A 61 -30.04 -5.88 -5.00
CA LEU A 61 -30.32 -7.05 -5.84
C LEU A 61 -29.96 -6.77 -7.33
N VAL A 62 -30.31 -5.59 -7.85
CA VAL A 62 -30.02 -5.20 -9.24
C VAL A 62 -28.51 -5.18 -9.48
N TYR A 63 -27.72 -4.47 -8.64
CA TYR A 63 -26.29 -4.37 -8.90
C TYR A 63 -25.51 -5.65 -8.59
N GLU A 64 -25.93 -6.47 -7.63
CA GLU A 64 -25.29 -7.76 -7.35
C GLU A 64 -25.53 -8.77 -8.49
N ILE A 65 -26.76 -8.82 -9.03
CA ILE A 65 -27.06 -9.64 -10.21
C ILE A 65 -26.24 -9.16 -11.40
N ALA A 66 -26.20 -7.84 -11.69
CA ALA A 66 -25.39 -7.32 -12.78
C ALA A 66 -23.90 -7.66 -12.60
N ALA A 67 -23.36 -7.51 -11.39
CA ALA A 67 -21.97 -7.83 -11.07
C ALA A 67 -21.64 -9.31 -11.28
N SER A 68 -22.59 -10.23 -11.03
CA SER A 68 -22.38 -11.66 -11.24
C SER A 68 -22.16 -12.05 -12.73
N TYR A 69 -22.54 -11.18 -13.66
CA TYR A 69 -22.33 -11.35 -15.10
C TYR A 69 -21.01 -10.75 -15.61
N THR A 70 -20.18 -10.17 -14.75
CA THR A 70 -18.90 -9.55 -15.16
C THR A 70 -17.97 -10.53 -15.87
N GLY A 71 -18.04 -11.83 -15.52
CA GLY A 71 -17.30 -12.88 -16.22
C GLY A 71 -17.70 -13.08 -17.69
N SER A 72 -18.91 -12.67 -18.09
CA SER A 72 -19.39 -12.75 -19.48
C SER A 72 -18.97 -11.54 -20.31
N HIS A 73 -19.02 -10.33 -19.73
CA HIS A 73 -18.55 -9.09 -20.34
C HIS A 73 -18.27 -8.01 -19.29
N HIS A 74 -17.17 -7.29 -19.46
CA HIS A 74 -16.74 -6.21 -18.53
C HIS A 74 -17.81 -5.14 -18.28
N ASP A 75 -18.60 -4.79 -19.28
CA ASP A 75 -19.64 -3.76 -19.15
C ASP A 75 -20.74 -4.08 -18.13
N TYR A 76 -20.90 -5.35 -17.73
CA TYR A 76 -21.78 -5.69 -16.60
C TYR A 76 -21.27 -5.12 -15.28
N SER A 77 -19.95 -5.03 -15.09
CA SER A 77 -19.35 -4.33 -13.94
C SER A 77 -19.70 -2.82 -13.97
N ARG A 78 -19.68 -2.19 -15.14
CA ARG A 78 -20.07 -0.79 -15.32
C ARG A 78 -21.56 -0.56 -15.07
N LEU A 79 -22.42 -1.47 -15.53
CA LEU A 79 -23.84 -1.43 -15.21
C LEU A 79 -24.09 -1.55 -13.71
N ALA A 80 -23.42 -2.51 -13.04
CA ALA A 80 -23.52 -2.73 -11.60
C ALA A 80 -23.08 -1.47 -10.82
N SER A 81 -21.93 -0.87 -11.17
CA SER A 81 -21.45 0.34 -10.51
C SER A 81 -22.37 1.52 -10.69
N SER A 82 -22.91 1.73 -11.89
CA SER A 82 -23.86 2.82 -12.17
C SER A 82 -25.10 2.76 -11.27
N VAL A 83 -25.67 1.55 -11.08
CA VAL A 83 -26.80 1.36 -10.17
C VAL A 83 -26.40 1.56 -8.70
N ALA A 84 -25.25 1.01 -8.29
CA ALA A 84 -24.75 1.11 -6.92
C ALA A 84 -24.44 2.57 -6.53
N ILE A 85 -23.73 3.31 -7.37
CA ILE A 85 -23.38 4.73 -7.17
C ILE A 85 -24.64 5.59 -7.11
N SER A 86 -25.57 5.40 -8.07
CA SER A 86 -26.87 6.11 -8.04
C SER A 86 -27.69 5.82 -6.77
N ALA A 87 -27.60 4.62 -6.21
CA ALA A 87 -28.23 4.28 -4.94
C ALA A 87 -27.55 5.00 -3.78
N TYR A 88 -26.21 5.03 -3.80
CA TYR A 88 -25.38 5.65 -2.78
C TYR A 88 -25.55 7.18 -2.73
N HIS A 89 -25.60 7.85 -3.87
CA HIS A 89 -25.86 9.30 -3.96
C HIS A 89 -27.20 9.72 -3.34
N LYS A 90 -28.20 8.82 -3.30
CA LYS A 90 -29.48 9.06 -2.62
C LYS A 90 -29.41 8.90 -1.10
N GLU A 91 -28.35 8.32 -0.58
CA GLU A 91 -28.12 8.04 0.85
C GLU A 91 -27.09 8.98 1.48
N THR A 92 -26.43 9.82 0.68
CA THR A 92 -25.36 10.73 1.09
C THR A 92 -25.66 12.16 0.68
N ASP A 93 -25.13 13.12 1.43
CA ASP A 93 -25.23 14.54 1.09
C ASP A 93 -24.48 14.85 -0.19
N GLU A 94 -24.99 15.76 -0.99
CA GLU A 94 -24.36 16.25 -2.21
C GLU A 94 -23.27 17.29 -1.90
N SER A 95 -23.48 18.10 -0.83
CA SER A 95 -22.52 19.09 -0.39
C SER A 95 -21.33 18.44 0.31
N PHE A 96 -20.13 18.71 -0.20
CA PHE A 96 -18.87 18.39 0.45
C PHE A 96 -18.76 19.07 1.81
N CYS A 97 -19.11 20.35 1.88
CA CYS A 97 -18.97 21.15 3.10
C CYS A 97 -19.87 20.64 4.20
N ASN A 98 -21.13 20.26 3.93
CA ASN A 98 -22.03 19.64 4.90
C ASN A 98 -21.47 18.30 5.38
N THR A 99 -20.92 17.48 4.45
CA THR A 99 -20.31 16.19 4.79
C THR A 99 -19.11 16.38 5.71
N MET A 100 -18.20 17.33 5.40
CA MET A 100 -17.05 17.63 6.23
C MET A 100 -17.43 18.19 7.60
N HIS A 101 -18.44 19.05 7.66
CA HIS A 101 -18.97 19.56 8.92
C HIS A 101 -19.53 18.42 9.81
N THR A 102 -20.30 17.51 9.24
CA THR A 102 -20.81 16.34 9.97
C THR A 102 -19.67 15.48 10.52
N LEU A 103 -18.68 15.14 9.70
CA LEU A 103 -17.49 14.37 10.11
C LEU A 103 -16.61 15.13 11.12
N HIS A 104 -16.62 16.46 11.09
CA HIS A 104 -15.91 17.29 12.08
C HIS A 104 -16.60 17.23 13.45
N VAL A 105 -17.92 17.36 13.48
CA VAL A 105 -18.74 17.19 14.72
C VAL A 105 -18.53 15.79 15.30
N ASP A 106 -18.43 14.79 14.45
CA ASP A 106 -18.13 13.39 14.83
C ASP A 106 -16.66 13.19 15.30
N GLY A 107 -15.83 14.24 15.29
CA GLY A 107 -14.45 14.19 15.74
C GLY A 107 -13.45 13.54 14.77
N ILE A 108 -13.81 13.36 13.50
CA ILE A 108 -13.00 12.68 12.48
C ILE A 108 -12.14 13.69 11.70
N ILE A 109 -12.71 14.82 11.30
CA ILE A 109 -12.03 15.86 10.52
C ILE A 109 -11.24 16.81 11.41
N ASN A 110 -10.09 17.27 10.90
CA ASN A 110 -9.17 18.20 11.55
C ASN A 110 -9.70 19.65 11.48
N ASP A 111 -9.52 20.41 12.58
CA ASP A 111 -9.95 21.80 12.68
C ASP A 111 -9.35 22.68 11.57
N LYS A 112 -8.07 22.45 11.19
CA LYS A 112 -7.40 23.19 10.11
C LYS A 112 -8.05 22.97 8.73
N LEU A 113 -8.66 21.81 8.48
CA LEU A 113 -9.41 21.60 7.24
C LEU A 113 -10.68 22.44 7.23
N MET A 114 -11.39 22.53 8.37
CA MET A 114 -12.57 23.38 8.51
C MET A 114 -12.21 24.86 8.34
N GLU A 115 -11.14 25.32 8.96
CA GLU A 115 -10.60 26.68 8.76
C GLU A 115 -10.29 26.97 7.28
N THR A 116 -9.74 25.99 6.57
CA THR A 116 -9.44 26.09 5.13
C THR A 116 -10.72 26.16 4.29
N ILE A 117 -11.75 25.38 4.65
CA ILE A 117 -13.06 25.41 3.98
C ILE A 117 -13.72 26.79 4.16
N GLU A 118 -13.68 27.32 5.37
CA GLU A 118 -14.22 28.64 5.65
C GLU A 118 -13.48 29.75 4.92
N LEU A 119 -12.14 29.67 4.90
CA LEU A 119 -11.29 30.65 4.21
C LEU A 119 -11.57 30.73 2.70
N TYR A 120 -11.79 29.58 2.05
CA TYR A 120 -12.03 29.53 0.60
C TYR A 120 -13.50 29.72 0.20
N GLY A 121 -14.41 29.60 1.16
CA GLY A 121 -15.85 29.74 0.99
C GLY A 121 -16.52 28.42 0.59
N PRO A 122 -17.45 27.91 1.42
CA PRO A 122 -18.13 26.64 1.17
C PRO A 122 -18.78 26.53 -0.22
N GLU A 123 -19.48 27.58 -0.67
CA GLU A 123 -20.16 27.60 -1.96
C GLU A 123 -19.18 27.52 -3.13
N ASN A 124 -18.00 28.16 -3.00
CA ASN A 124 -16.97 28.09 -4.04
C ASN A 124 -16.42 26.66 -4.16
N ILE A 125 -16.21 25.96 -3.03
CA ILE A 125 -15.70 24.58 -3.02
C ILE A 125 -16.75 23.63 -3.61
N ASP A 126 -18.00 23.69 -3.15
CA ASP A 126 -19.07 22.82 -3.63
C ASP A 126 -19.32 23.00 -5.14
N SER A 127 -19.17 24.23 -5.66
CA SER A 127 -19.40 24.54 -7.07
C SER A 127 -18.43 23.88 -8.05
N VAL A 128 -17.23 23.49 -7.61
CA VAL A 128 -16.22 22.85 -8.48
C VAL A 128 -16.26 21.33 -8.44
N ILE A 129 -17.08 20.75 -7.56
CA ILE A 129 -17.18 19.29 -7.41
C ILE A 129 -18.10 18.71 -8.47
N ASN A 130 -17.59 17.72 -9.21
CA ASN A 130 -18.34 17.03 -10.26
C ASN A 130 -18.63 15.57 -9.87
N HIS A 131 -19.80 15.32 -9.29
CA HIS A 131 -20.24 13.98 -8.88
C HIS A 131 -20.49 13.01 -10.03
N GLU A 132 -20.65 13.50 -11.27
CA GLU A 132 -20.80 12.62 -12.44
C GLU A 132 -19.55 11.78 -12.69
N ASN A 133 -18.37 12.25 -12.26
CA ASN A 133 -17.13 11.49 -12.37
C ASN A 133 -17.09 10.23 -11.48
N ASP A 134 -17.98 10.10 -10.50
CA ASP A 134 -18.12 8.84 -9.73
C ASP A 134 -18.55 7.67 -10.63
N TYR A 135 -19.31 7.93 -11.69
CA TYR A 135 -19.76 6.91 -12.64
C TYR A 135 -18.64 6.36 -13.56
N ASN A 136 -17.42 6.90 -13.49
CA ASN A 136 -16.26 6.37 -14.20
C ASN A 136 -15.67 5.12 -13.52
N PHE A 137 -16.04 4.81 -12.27
CA PHE A 137 -15.61 3.61 -11.60
C PHE A 137 -16.38 2.38 -12.08
N ASP A 138 -15.70 1.25 -12.21
CA ASP A 138 -16.35 -0.04 -12.31
C ASP A 138 -16.81 -0.54 -10.91
N TYR A 139 -17.49 -1.68 -10.87
CA TYR A 139 -18.07 -2.17 -9.62
C TYR A 139 -17.00 -2.57 -8.59
N PHE A 140 -15.87 -3.15 -9.03
CA PHE A 140 -14.78 -3.53 -8.14
C PHE A 140 -14.11 -2.28 -7.52
N ALA A 141 -13.79 -1.28 -8.35
CA ALA A 141 -13.21 -0.02 -7.88
C ALA A 141 -14.17 0.71 -6.93
N TRP A 142 -15.46 0.78 -7.26
CA TRP A 142 -16.49 1.35 -6.40
C TRP A 142 -16.55 0.67 -5.03
N LYS A 143 -16.62 -0.65 -5.00
CA LYS A 143 -16.64 -1.44 -3.75
C LYS A 143 -15.38 -1.22 -2.92
N SER A 144 -14.22 -1.23 -3.56
CA SER A 144 -12.94 -0.97 -2.91
C SER A 144 -12.88 0.42 -2.27
N LEU A 145 -13.37 1.46 -2.97
CA LEU A 145 -13.45 2.81 -2.41
C LEU A 145 -14.38 2.85 -1.19
N GLN A 146 -15.57 2.28 -1.31
CA GLN A 146 -16.57 2.28 -0.24
C GLN A 146 -16.09 1.54 1.02
N GLU A 147 -15.42 0.40 0.86
CA GLU A 147 -15.01 -0.44 1.99
C GLU A 147 -13.75 0.08 2.68
N MET A 148 -12.74 0.55 1.91
CA MET A 148 -11.40 0.82 2.42
C MET A 148 -11.04 2.31 2.52
N TYR A 149 -11.59 3.19 1.66
CA TYR A 149 -11.09 4.55 1.51
C TYR A 149 -12.02 5.63 2.08
N LEU A 150 -13.32 5.54 1.79
CA LEU A 150 -14.26 6.59 2.17
C LEU A 150 -14.47 6.66 3.69
N LEU A 151 -14.60 7.88 4.21
CA LEU A 151 -14.81 8.12 5.63
C LEU A 151 -16.20 7.66 6.09
N LYS A 152 -16.21 7.12 7.29
CA LYS A 152 -17.41 6.58 7.96
C LYS A 152 -17.71 7.42 9.19
N ASN A 153 -18.98 7.55 9.53
CA ASN A 153 -19.39 8.12 10.81
C ASN A 153 -19.13 7.14 11.98
N PRO A 154 -19.34 7.54 13.24
CA PRO A 154 -19.10 6.67 14.41
C PRO A 154 -19.93 5.38 14.41
N GLU A 155 -21.08 5.34 13.75
CA GLU A 155 -21.91 4.15 13.58
C GLU A 155 -21.39 3.20 12.47
N GLY A 156 -20.27 3.53 11.84
CA GLY A 156 -19.67 2.73 10.77
C GLY A 156 -20.32 2.89 9.40
N LYS A 157 -21.26 3.83 9.24
CA LYS A 157 -21.88 4.14 7.95
C LYS A 157 -20.95 5.04 7.12
N VAL A 158 -20.68 4.65 5.88
CA VAL A 158 -19.95 5.49 4.92
C VAL A 158 -20.84 6.67 4.52
N ILE A 159 -20.35 7.90 4.68
CA ILE A 159 -21.07 9.14 4.35
C ILE A 159 -20.31 10.04 3.37
N GLU A 160 -19.00 9.82 3.19
CA GLU A 160 -18.16 10.53 2.23
C GLU A 160 -18.34 9.97 0.82
N ARG A 161 -18.54 10.84 -0.21
CA ARG A 161 -18.52 10.43 -1.63
C ARG A 161 -17.08 10.41 -2.18
N PRO A 162 -16.77 9.69 -3.27
CA PRO A 162 -15.43 9.71 -3.87
C PRO A 162 -14.94 11.12 -4.22
N GLN A 163 -15.80 11.97 -4.79
CA GLN A 163 -15.43 13.34 -5.13
C GLN A 163 -15.19 14.18 -3.86
N HIS A 164 -15.87 13.91 -2.76
CA HIS A 164 -15.58 14.53 -1.46
C HIS A 164 -14.20 14.14 -0.95
N MET A 165 -13.84 12.85 -1.01
CA MET A 165 -12.51 12.38 -0.65
C MET A 165 -11.43 13.09 -1.48
N TYR A 166 -11.62 13.22 -2.79
CA TYR A 166 -10.67 13.90 -3.67
C TYR A 166 -10.52 15.39 -3.33
N MET A 167 -11.60 16.09 -3.04
CA MET A 167 -11.54 17.48 -2.63
C MET A 167 -10.89 17.65 -1.25
N ARG A 168 -11.22 16.79 -0.28
CA ARG A 168 -10.58 16.76 1.04
C ARG A 168 -9.07 16.61 0.95
N VAL A 169 -8.62 15.64 0.14
CA VAL A 169 -7.18 15.43 -0.13
C VAL A 169 -6.57 16.68 -0.78
N ALA A 170 -7.19 17.21 -1.82
CA ALA A 170 -6.69 18.37 -2.55
C ALA A 170 -6.51 19.60 -1.66
N LEU A 171 -7.51 19.93 -0.83
CA LEU A 171 -7.44 21.05 0.12
C LEU A 171 -6.31 20.85 1.14
N TRP A 172 -6.09 19.61 1.59
CA TRP A 172 -5.07 19.33 2.60
C TRP A 172 -3.64 19.41 2.08
N VAL A 173 -3.38 18.91 0.84
CA VAL A 173 -2.03 18.78 0.28
C VAL A 173 -1.58 19.95 -0.61
N THR A 174 -2.39 21.00 -0.77
CA THR A 174 -2.07 22.17 -1.59
C THR A 174 -2.05 23.46 -0.76
N LYS A 175 -1.49 24.56 -1.34
CA LYS A 175 -1.25 25.81 -0.61
C LYS A 175 -2.24 26.93 -0.93
N SER A 176 -3.03 26.80 -1.98
CA SER A 176 -4.06 27.78 -2.38
C SER A 176 -5.29 27.07 -2.95
N PHE A 177 -6.41 27.80 -3.06
CA PHE A 177 -7.64 27.25 -3.63
C PHE A 177 -7.46 26.86 -5.09
N GLU A 178 -6.78 27.67 -5.89
CA GLU A 178 -6.51 27.35 -7.30
C GLU A 178 -5.72 26.03 -7.43
N GLN A 179 -4.68 25.85 -6.60
CA GLN A 179 -3.94 24.60 -6.59
C GLN A 179 -4.80 23.42 -6.14
N ALA A 180 -5.71 23.63 -5.18
CA ALA A 180 -6.63 22.60 -4.72
C ALA A 180 -7.60 22.18 -5.84
N VAL A 181 -8.14 23.13 -6.57
CA VAL A 181 -9.01 22.85 -7.74
C VAL A 181 -8.25 22.09 -8.82
N GLU A 182 -7.04 22.52 -9.17
CA GLU A 182 -6.20 21.81 -10.16
C GLU A 182 -5.87 20.38 -9.71
N TYR A 183 -5.52 20.18 -8.44
CA TYR A 183 -5.18 18.86 -7.91
C TYR A 183 -6.42 17.96 -7.80
N TYR A 184 -7.56 18.52 -7.38
CA TYR A 184 -8.85 17.83 -7.39
C TYR A 184 -9.22 17.34 -8.80
N GLN A 185 -9.06 18.20 -9.80
CA GLN A 185 -9.33 17.82 -11.21
C GLN A 185 -8.42 16.66 -11.66
N SER A 186 -7.14 16.68 -11.26
CA SER A 186 -6.22 15.60 -11.57
C SER A 186 -6.65 14.27 -10.94
N LEU A 187 -7.15 14.29 -9.68
CA LEU A 187 -7.71 13.12 -8.99
C LEU A 187 -9.03 12.66 -9.61
N SER A 188 -9.95 13.58 -9.81
CA SER A 188 -11.30 13.34 -10.33
C SER A 188 -11.28 12.77 -11.76
N ASN A 189 -10.32 13.21 -12.59
CA ASN A 189 -10.09 12.67 -13.94
C ASN A 189 -9.15 11.44 -13.94
N GLN A 190 -8.80 10.92 -12.76
CA GLN A 190 -7.96 9.73 -12.61
C GLN A 190 -6.60 9.83 -13.34
N LEU A 191 -6.00 11.03 -13.41
CA LEU A 191 -4.65 11.23 -13.95
C LEU A 191 -3.57 10.80 -12.96
N ILE A 192 -3.86 10.93 -11.67
CA ILE A 192 -2.97 10.63 -10.56
C ILE A 192 -3.66 9.76 -9.50
N SER A 193 -2.87 8.98 -8.79
CA SER A 193 -3.34 8.13 -7.68
C SER A 193 -2.35 8.25 -6.52
N PRO A 194 -2.63 9.07 -5.50
CA PRO A 194 -1.84 9.13 -4.27
C PRO A 194 -1.90 7.82 -3.50
N ALA A 195 -0.87 7.58 -2.69
CA ALA A 195 -0.83 6.41 -1.82
C ALA A 195 -2.01 6.35 -0.85
N THR A 196 -2.41 5.13 -0.48
CA THR A 196 -3.56 4.88 0.40
C THR A 196 -3.58 5.76 1.66
N PRO A 197 -2.49 5.94 2.43
CA PRO A 197 -2.53 6.80 3.62
C PRO A 197 -2.88 8.27 3.31
N ILE A 198 -2.45 8.80 2.16
CA ILE A 198 -2.83 10.16 1.75
C ILE A 198 -4.33 10.22 1.50
N MET A 199 -4.88 9.24 0.76
CA MET A 199 -6.30 9.21 0.41
C MET A 199 -7.21 9.08 1.63
N ILE A 200 -6.83 8.24 2.61
CA ILE A 200 -7.68 7.96 3.78
C ILE A 200 -7.49 8.98 4.91
N ASN A 201 -6.27 9.50 5.13
CA ASN A 201 -5.93 10.27 6.32
C ASN A 201 -5.78 11.79 6.09
N ALA A 202 -5.65 12.26 4.84
CA ALA A 202 -5.54 13.69 4.58
C ALA A 202 -6.77 14.45 5.12
N GLY A 203 -6.53 15.50 5.90
CA GLY A 203 -7.58 16.31 6.52
C GLY A 203 -8.29 15.67 7.73
N THR A 204 -7.89 14.48 8.18
CA THR A 204 -8.39 13.86 9.42
C THR A 204 -7.62 14.35 10.66
N LYS A 205 -8.08 13.98 11.85
CA LYS A 205 -7.43 14.36 13.13
C LYS A 205 -6.02 13.77 13.28
N THR A 206 -5.73 12.64 12.65
CA THR A 206 -4.41 11.98 12.67
C THR A 206 -3.89 11.81 11.24
N PRO A 207 -3.38 12.89 10.61
CA PRO A 207 -2.97 12.87 9.22
C PRO A 207 -1.59 12.21 9.03
N GLN A 208 -1.47 10.93 9.35
CA GLN A 208 -0.34 10.11 8.95
C GLN A 208 -0.50 9.76 7.47
N LEU A 209 0.35 10.34 6.61
CA LEU A 209 0.21 10.34 5.16
C LEU A 209 1.29 9.50 4.45
N ALA A 210 2.32 9.07 5.20
CA ALA A 210 3.41 8.29 4.66
C ALA A 210 3.02 6.82 4.52
N SER A 211 3.37 6.21 3.38
CA SER A 211 3.02 4.82 3.09
C SER A 211 4.16 3.84 3.33
N CYS A 212 5.41 4.30 3.25
CA CYS A 212 6.61 3.45 3.27
C CYS A 212 7.54 3.87 4.40
N VAL A 213 7.88 2.87 5.23
CA VAL A 213 8.78 3.02 6.37
C VAL A 213 9.90 2.00 6.25
N LEU A 214 11.14 2.46 6.34
CA LEU A 214 12.33 1.61 6.42
C LEU A 214 12.91 1.75 7.81
N LYS A 215 12.80 0.68 8.59
CA LYS A 215 13.25 0.64 9.98
C LYS A 215 14.47 -0.26 10.14
N TYR A 216 15.56 0.29 10.63
CA TYR A 216 16.68 -0.50 11.12
C TYR A 216 16.40 -0.92 12.56
N ASN A 217 16.72 -2.14 12.93
CA ASN A 217 16.50 -2.63 14.30
C ASN A 217 17.34 -1.86 15.30
N ASN A 218 16.75 -1.44 16.41
CA ASN A 218 17.37 -0.58 17.44
C ASN A 218 18.43 -1.27 18.29
N GLY A 219 18.97 -2.40 17.83
CA GLY A 219 20.04 -3.14 18.49
C GLY A 219 19.59 -4.49 19.02
N ASP A 220 20.59 -5.30 19.42
CA ASP A 220 20.44 -6.70 19.83
C ASP A 220 20.36 -6.83 21.37
N SER A 221 19.83 -5.83 22.06
CA SER A 221 19.48 -5.88 23.48
C SER A 221 17.98 -6.09 23.66
N ARG A 222 17.55 -6.49 24.87
CA ARG A 222 16.13 -6.59 25.20
C ARG A 222 15.41 -5.26 24.93
N GLU A 223 16.02 -4.17 25.37
CA GLU A 223 15.49 -2.81 25.22
C GLU A 223 15.39 -2.42 23.75
N GLY A 224 16.42 -2.70 22.94
CA GLY A 224 16.42 -2.42 21.49
C GLY A 224 15.37 -3.23 20.73
N LEU A 225 15.20 -4.50 21.06
CA LEU A 225 14.18 -5.36 20.46
C LEU A 225 12.76 -4.90 20.82
N LEU A 226 12.51 -4.53 22.09
CA LEU A 226 11.21 -4.01 22.54
C LEU A 226 10.91 -2.66 21.89
N GLN A 227 11.91 -1.77 21.77
CA GLN A 227 11.74 -0.49 21.10
C GLN A 227 11.42 -0.69 19.61
N THR A 228 12.12 -1.59 18.92
CA THR A 228 11.82 -1.92 17.53
C THR A 228 10.40 -2.45 17.39
N PHE A 229 9.96 -3.34 18.28
CA PHE A 229 8.60 -3.87 18.26
C PHE A 229 7.55 -2.79 18.49
N ASN A 230 7.78 -1.87 19.44
CA ASN A 230 6.90 -0.72 19.67
C ASN A 230 6.79 0.17 18.44
N ASP A 231 7.94 0.53 17.83
CA ASP A 231 7.98 1.39 16.65
C ASP A 231 7.20 0.78 15.47
N ILE A 232 7.45 -0.50 15.14
CA ILE A 232 6.76 -1.16 14.02
C ILE A 232 5.27 -1.36 14.28
N SER A 233 4.88 -1.61 15.53
CA SER A 233 3.47 -1.71 15.91
C SER A 233 2.75 -0.37 15.74
N THR A 234 3.41 0.73 16.12
CA THR A 234 2.90 2.09 15.93
C THR A 234 2.75 2.43 14.44
N TYR A 235 3.79 2.19 13.63
CA TYR A 235 3.71 2.41 12.18
C TYR A 235 2.62 1.57 11.51
N SER A 236 2.46 0.31 11.93
CA SER A 236 1.41 -0.56 11.39
C SER A 236 0.02 -0.02 11.73
N SER A 237 -0.20 0.38 12.99
CA SER A 237 -1.48 1.00 13.41
C SER A 237 -1.82 2.25 12.61
N ASP A 238 -0.81 3.01 12.19
CA ASP A 238 -0.94 4.23 11.40
C ASP A 238 -0.97 3.98 9.87
N ALA A 239 -1.21 2.74 9.45
CA ALA A 239 -1.39 2.32 8.05
C ALA A 239 -0.13 2.39 7.16
N ALA A 240 1.08 2.34 7.74
CA ALA A 240 2.32 2.30 6.97
C ALA A 240 2.78 0.86 6.69
N GLY A 241 3.35 0.64 5.50
CA GLY A 241 4.07 -0.59 5.14
C GLY A 241 5.52 -0.53 5.60
N ILE A 242 6.05 -1.62 6.17
CA ILE A 242 7.32 -1.63 6.88
C ILE A 242 8.34 -2.53 6.19
N GLY A 243 9.54 -2.00 5.91
CA GLY A 243 10.75 -2.79 5.68
C GLY A 243 11.60 -2.80 6.94
N LEU A 244 12.02 -3.96 7.42
CA LEU A 244 12.74 -4.13 8.67
C LEU A 244 14.05 -4.88 8.46
N CYS A 245 15.20 -4.22 8.63
CA CYS A 245 16.50 -4.87 8.61
C CYS A 245 16.79 -5.54 9.94
N MET A 246 17.12 -6.83 9.89
CA MET A 246 17.37 -7.68 11.05
C MET A 246 18.75 -8.34 11.05
N SER A 247 19.64 -7.94 10.13
CA SER A 247 20.99 -8.53 10.00
C SER A 247 21.90 -8.27 11.20
N ASN A 248 21.52 -7.37 12.11
CA ASN A 248 22.27 -7.04 13.32
C ASN A 248 21.86 -7.86 14.57
N ILE A 249 20.87 -8.75 14.47
CA ILE A 249 20.40 -9.59 15.57
C ILE A 249 21.27 -10.83 15.72
N ARG A 250 21.70 -11.17 16.94
CA ARG A 250 22.45 -12.41 17.20
C ARG A 250 21.68 -13.66 16.79
N SER A 251 22.40 -14.61 16.24
CA SER A 251 21.84 -15.88 15.82
C SER A 251 21.42 -16.77 16.99
N LYS A 252 20.60 -17.77 16.70
CA LYS A 252 20.28 -18.88 17.59
C LYS A 252 21.54 -19.46 18.18
N GLU A 253 21.47 -19.87 19.46
CA GLU A 253 22.58 -20.46 20.24
C GLU A 253 23.77 -19.51 20.50
N SER A 254 23.66 -18.23 20.16
CA SER A 254 24.65 -17.23 20.60
C SER A 254 24.55 -17.02 22.10
N ARG A 255 25.71 -17.00 22.79
CA ARG A 255 25.78 -16.88 24.25
C ARG A 255 25.31 -15.52 24.74
N ILE A 256 24.48 -15.51 25.77
CA ILE A 256 24.05 -14.30 26.49
C ILE A 256 24.98 -14.09 27.69
N ASN A 257 25.80 -13.05 27.62
CA ASN A 257 26.84 -12.83 28.62
C ASN A 257 26.30 -12.60 30.06
N SER A 258 25.15 -11.90 30.16
CA SER A 258 24.55 -11.54 31.46
C SER A 258 23.96 -12.72 32.24
N SER A 259 23.49 -13.77 31.54
CA SER A 259 22.81 -14.93 32.17
C SER A 259 23.54 -16.24 31.97
N GLY A 260 24.58 -16.29 31.11
CA GLY A 260 25.23 -17.52 30.71
C GLY A 260 24.38 -18.44 29.83
N GLY A 261 23.14 -18.06 29.53
CA GLY A 261 22.23 -18.78 28.65
C GLY A 261 22.49 -18.55 27.17
N PHE A 262 21.57 -19.05 26.32
CA PHE A 262 21.66 -18.96 24.85
C PHE A 262 20.51 -18.21 24.26
N ALA A 263 20.77 -17.46 23.19
CA ALA A 263 19.75 -16.72 22.44
C ALA A 263 18.81 -17.66 21.70
N GLY A 264 17.54 -17.29 21.63
CA GLY A 264 16.50 -18.01 20.88
C GLY A 264 16.60 -17.88 19.36
N GLY A 265 17.41 -16.95 18.87
CA GLY A 265 17.58 -16.65 17.46
C GLY A 265 16.49 -15.76 16.86
N LEU A 266 16.68 -15.43 15.59
CA LEU A 266 15.83 -14.49 14.86
C LEU A 266 14.37 -14.97 14.73
N LEU A 267 14.15 -16.26 14.47
CA LEU A 267 12.80 -16.78 14.21
C LEU A 267 11.83 -16.56 15.37
N LYS A 268 12.27 -16.77 16.60
CA LYS A 268 11.41 -16.59 17.78
C LYS A 268 10.98 -15.14 17.94
N TYR A 269 11.86 -14.20 17.63
CA TYR A 269 11.51 -12.78 17.65
C TYR A 269 10.57 -12.42 16.49
N LEU A 270 10.82 -12.94 15.29
CA LEU A 270 9.93 -12.71 14.14
C LEU A 270 8.53 -13.27 14.34
N LYS A 271 8.36 -14.34 15.12
CA LYS A 271 7.04 -14.82 15.52
C LYS A 271 6.28 -13.77 16.34
N ILE A 272 6.94 -13.12 17.29
CA ILE A 272 6.36 -12.02 18.08
C ILE A 272 5.98 -10.86 17.16
N VAL A 273 6.87 -10.49 16.24
CA VAL A 273 6.61 -9.44 15.23
C VAL A 273 5.39 -9.78 14.38
N ASN A 274 5.28 -11.02 13.89
CA ASN A 274 4.14 -11.49 13.10
C ASN A 274 2.82 -11.32 13.85
N GLU A 275 2.73 -11.84 15.07
CA GLU A 275 1.50 -11.76 15.85
C GLU A 275 1.18 -10.32 16.27
N GLY A 276 2.22 -9.52 16.57
CA GLY A 276 2.05 -8.10 16.86
C GLY A 276 1.47 -7.32 15.68
N LEU A 277 1.99 -7.52 14.46
CA LEU A 277 1.47 -6.84 13.27
C LEU A 277 0.07 -7.32 12.86
N ARG A 278 -0.29 -8.57 13.15
CA ARG A 278 -1.68 -9.06 13.01
C ARG A 278 -2.64 -8.34 13.95
N PHE A 279 -2.21 -8.11 15.19
CA PHE A 279 -3.01 -7.39 16.19
C PHE A 279 -3.08 -5.88 15.90
N PHE A 280 -1.93 -5.24 15.69
CA PHE A 280 -1.81 -3.83 15.31
C PHE A 280 -1.93 -3.66 13.79
N ASN A 281 -3.05 -4.09 13.22
CA ASN A 281 -3.31 -3.99 11.80
C ASN A 281 -3.55 -2.53 11.37
N GLN A 282 -3.56 -2.29 10.06
CA GLN A 282 -3.69 -0.96 9.46
C GLN A 282 -5.13 -0.41 9.64
N GLN A 283 -5.45 0.13 10.82
CA GLN A 283 -6.73 0.75 11.18
C GLN A 283 -7.96 -0.17 10.94
N GLY A 284 -7.79 -1.48 11.00
CA GLY A 284 -8.84 -2.45 10.66
C GLY A 284 -9.21 -2.51 9.18
N ARG A 285 -8.51 -1.76 8.30
CA ARG A 285 -8.79 -1.68 6.86
C ARG A 285 -7.93 -2.63 6.03
N ARG A 286 -6.71 -2.92 6.50
CA ARG A 286 -5.73 -3.81 5.86
C ARG A 286 -5.00 -4.65 6.91
N PRO A 287 -4.57 -5.88 6.58
CA PRO A 287 -3.65 -6.64 7.44
C PRO A 287 -2.32 -5.90 7.59
N GLY A 288 -1.79 -5.85 8.82
CA GLY A 288 -0.43 -5.37 9.06
C GLY A 288 0.60 -6.39 8.60
N SER A 289 1.69 -5.94 7.97
CA SER A 289 2.79 -6.81 7.56
C SER A 289 4.10 -6.04 7.44
N ALA A 290 5.23 -6.79 7.44
CA ALA A 290 6.56 -6.25 7.22
C ALA A 290 7.37 -7.15 6.29
N ALA A 291 8.30 -6.55 5.53
CA ALA A 291 9.35 -7.26 4.82
C ALA A 291 10.61 -7.32 5.69
N ILE A 292 11.09 -8.51 5.96
CA ILE A 292 12.26 -8.76 6.80
C ILE A 292 13.50 -8.91 5.91
N TYR A 293 14.42 -7.96 6.05
CA TYR A 293 15.66 -7.91 5.30
C TYR A 293 16.81 -8.55 6.08
N ILE A 294 17.48 -9.50 5.46
CA ILE A 294 18.63 -10.21 6.03
C ILE A 294 19.68 -10.47 4.95
N GLU A 295 20.94 -10.54 5.34
CA GLU A 295 22.03 -10.89 4.44
C GLU A 295 22.36 -12.40 4.50
N PRO A 296 22.85 -13.01 3.38
CA PRO A 296 23.04 -14.47 3.27
C PRO A 296 24.17 -15.03 4.13
N TRP A 297 24.97 -14.19 4.77
CA TRP A 297 26.00 -14.59 5.74
C TRP A 297 25.46 -14.82 7.16
N HIS A 298 24.21 -14.44 7.42
CA HIS A 298 23.63 -14.60 8.77
C HIS A 298 23.38 -16.08 9.09
N LYS A 299 23.74 -16.51 10.30
CA LYS A 299 23.70 -17.93 10.70
C LYS A 299 22.29 -18.53 10.72
N ASP A 300 21.26 -17.70 10.93
CA ASP A 300 19.85 -18.12 10.93
C ASP A 300 19.20 -18.05 9.53
N ILE A 301 19.98 -17.84 8.45
CA ILE A 301 19.43 -17.65 7.10
C ILE A 301 18.57 -18.82 6.62
N ILE A 302 19.01 -20.06 6.88
CA ILE A 302 18.28 -21.27 6.45
C ILE A 302 16.93 -21.35 7.15
N ASP A 303 16.89 -21.08 8.45
CA ASP A 303 15.64 -21.08 9.22
C ASP A 303 14.69 -20.00 8.72
N LEU A 304 15.21 -18.80 8.35
CA LEU A 304 14.42 -17.73 7.80
C LEU A 304 13.77 -18.08 6.45
N LEU A 305 14.47 -18.81 5.59
CA LEU A 305 13.95 -19.23 4.29
C LEU A 305 12.77 -20.22 4.41
N GLU A 306 12.57 -20.80 5.58
CA GLU A 306 11.46 -21.73 5.84
C GLU A 306 10.29 -21.10 6.60
N ILE A 307 10.38 -19.83 6.99
CA ILE A 307 9.43 -19.16 7.90
C ILE A 307 7.97 -19.12 7.36
N LYS A 308 7.78 -19.10 6.02
CA LYS A 308 6.46 -19.08 5.37
C LYS A 308 5.95 -20.43 4.92
N LYS A 309 6.72 -21.49 5.04
CA LYS A 309 6.29 -22.83 4.60
C LYS A 309 5.03 -23.28 5.35
N ASN A 310 4.13 -23.98 4.63
CA ASN A 310 2.92 -24.55 5.21
C ASN A 310 3.14 -25.84 5.99
N THR A 311 4.35 -26.42 5.89
CA THR A 311 4.76 -27.67 6.54
C THR A 311 5.69 -27.39 7.71
N GLY A 312 5.85 -28.33 8.64
CA GLY A 312 6.74 -28.23 9.80
C GLY A 312 6.06 -27.65 11.05
N ALA A 313 6.87 -27.37 12.07
CA ALA A 313 6.36 -26.88 13.36
C ALA A 313 5.84 -25.43 13.26
N GLU A 314 4.60 -25.21 13.68
CA GLU A 314 3.94 -23.90 13.60
C GLU A 314 4.63 -22.83 14.48
N GLU A 315 5.31 -23.23 15.54
CA GLU A 315 6.09 -22.34 16.39
C GLU A 315 7.26 -21.68 15.64
N LEU A 316 7.68 -22.25 14.53
CA LEU A 316 8.76 -21.75 13.67
C LEU A 316 8.23 -21.04 12.41
N ARG A 317 6.96 -20.67 12.40
CA ARG A 317 6.31 -20.01 11.24
C ARG A 317 5.86 -18.59 11.59
N ALA A 318 6.04 -17.68 10.63
CA ALA A 318 5.54 -16.31 10.66
C ALA A 318 5.04 -15.96 9.26
N LYS A 319 3.88 -16.50 8.88
CA LYS A 319 3.38 -16.58 7.49
C LYS A 319 2.95 -15.24 6.92
N ASP A 320 2.62 -14.25 7.76
CA ASP A 320 2.16 -12.93 7.32
C ASP A 320 3.33 -11.98 7.02
N LEU A 321 4.57 -12.33 7.46
CA LEU A 321 5.76 -11.58 7.12
C LEU A 321 6.26 -11.93 5.71
N PHE A 322 6.79 -10.95 5.01
CA PHE A 322 7.57 -11.16 3.80
C PHE A 322 9.06 -11.26 4.17
N THR A 323 9.82 -11.98 3.38
CA THR A 323 11.28 -12.09 3.55
C THR A 323 12.01 -11.52 2.35
N SER A 324 13.18 -10.96 2.58
CA SER A 324 14.05 -10.41 1.55
C SER A 324 15.51 -10.71 1.85
N ILE A 325 16.24 -11.12 0.85
CA ILE A 325 17.68 -11.36 0.97
C ILE A 325 18.43 -10.18 0.35
N TRP A 326 19.26 -9.53 1.17
CA TRP A 326 20.12 -8.42 0.78
C TRP A 326 21.46 -8.97 0.31
N LEU A 327 21.59 -9.19 -1.02
CA LEU A 327 22.63 -9.99 -1.67
C LEU A 327 23.90 -9.17 -1.97
N PRO A 328 25.06 -9.46 -1.35
CA PRO A 328 26.33 -8.91 -1.78
C PRO A 328 26.86 -9.62 -3.04
N ASP A 329 27.64 -8.92 -3.85
CA ASP A 329 28.17 -9.41 -5.13
C ASP A 329 29.05 -10.66 -4.93
N ASN A 330 29.85 -10.72 -3.85
CA ASN A 330 30.71 -11.88 -3.55
C ASN A 330 29.91 -13.16 -3.24
N PHE A 331 28.71 -13.07 -2.66
CA PHE A 331 27.84 -14.23 -2.50
C PHE A 331 27.39 -14.79 -3.86
N MET A 332 26.99 -13.91 -4.77
CA MET A 332 26.59 -14.32 -6.12
C MET A 332 27.75 -14.93 -6.91
N ASN A 333 28.96 -14.41 -6.73
CA ASN A 333 30.18 -15.00 -7.29
C ASN A 333 30.44 -16.40 -6.69
N ALA A 334 30.30 -16.56 -5.38
CA ALA A 334 30.45 -17.86 -4.72
C ALA A 334 29.39 -18.88 -5.18
N VAL A 335 28.14 -18.45 -5.41
CA VAL A 335 27.09 -19.29 -6.01
C VAL A 335 27.47 -19.74 -7.41
N LYS A 336 27.92 -18.79 -8.27
CA LYS A 336 28.33 -19.07 -9.66
C LYS A 336 29.46 -20.08 -9.72
N ASN A 337 30.44 -19.97 -8.84
CA ASN A 337 31.65 -20.79 -8.84
C ASN A 337 31.50 -22.08 -8.01
N ASN A 338 30.39 -22.27 -7.31
CA ASN A 338 30.18 -23.33 -6.32
C ASN A 338 31.22 -23.30 -5.18
N ASP A 339 31.57 -22.09 -4.74
CA ASP A 339 32.54 -21.88 -3.67
C ASP A 339 31.93 -22.12 -2.28
N ASP A 340 32.82 -22.21 -1.29
CA ASP A 340 32.44 -22.24 0.11
C ASP A 340 31.95 -20.85 0.55
N TRP A 341 30.94 -20.84 1.40
CA TRP A 341 30.38 -19.67 2.04
C TRP A 341 30.36 -19.82 3.55
N TYR A 342 30.48 -18.74 4.28
CA TYR A 342 30.55 -18.80 5.75
C TYR A 342 29.40 -18.03 6.39
N LEU A 343 28.76 -18.67 7.37
CA LEU A 343 27.65 -18.11 8.13
C LEU A 343 28.14 -17.63 9.49
N PHE A 344 27.88 -16.37 9.81
CA PHE A 344 28.35 -15.72 11.04
C PHE A 344 27.19 -15.34 11.97
N CYS A 345 27.49 -15.24 13.25
CA CYS A 345 26.68 -14.52 14.20
C CYS A 345 27.13 -13.05 14.25
N PRO A 346 26.25 -12.06 14.09
CA PRO A 346 26.63 -10.63 14.16
C PRO A 346 27.36 -10.27 15.45
N ASN A 347 26.99 -10.89 16.58
CA ASN A 347 27.61 -10.68 17.85
C ASN A 347 29.09 -11.13 17.90
N ASP A 348 29.44 -12.19 17.18
CA ASP A 348 30.82 -12.69 17.12
C ASP A 348 31.69 -11.78 16.26
N ILE A 349 31.16 -11.27 15.14
CA ILE A 349 31.77 -10.22 14.30
C ILE A 349 32.11 -8.98 15.15
N LYS A 350 31.12 -8.49 15.93
CA LYS A 350 31.29 -7.34 16.81
C LYS A 350 32.35 -7.58 17.90
N LYS A 351 32.35 -8.75 18.55
CA LYS A 351 33.33 -9.11 19.57
C LYS A 351 34.76 -9.21 19.03
N ALA A 352 34.91 -9.60 17.76
CA ALA A 352 36.22 -9.67 17.10
C ALA A 352 36.74 -8.28 16.64
N GLY A 353 36.00 -7.21 16.91
CA GLY A 353 36.37 -5.85 16.49
C GLY A 353 36.31 -5.61 14.98
N ILE A 354 35.53 -6.43 14.25
CA ILE A 354 35.28 -6.27 12.82
C ILE A 354 34.10 -5.33 12.66
N LYS A 355 34.19 -4.39 11.72
CA LYS A 355 33.05 -3.51 11.38
C LYS A 355 31.87 -4.38 10.91
N PRO A 356 30.64 -4.12 11.40
CA PRO A 356 29.49 -4.94 11.06
C PRO A 356 29.29 -5.10 9.56
N LEU A 357 29.12 -6.33 9.09
CA LEU A 357 29.04 -6.64 7.64
C LEU A 357 27.88 -5.92 6.96
N GLN A 358 26.76 -5.76 7.66
CA GLN A 358 25.60 -5.02 7.12
C GLN A 358 25.84 -3.50 6.97
N GLU A 359 26.90 -2.97 7.57
CA GLU A 359 27.28 -1.54 7.51
C GLU A 359 28.42 -1.28 6.51
N THR A 360 28.75 -2.26 5.70
CA THR A 360 29.77 -2.18 4.66
C THR A 360 29.26 -2.75 3.34
N TYR A 361 29.86 -2.36 2.21
CA TYR A 361 29.58 -2.92 0.88
C TYR A 361 30.84 -2.89 0.01
N GLY A 362 30.82 -3.59 -1.14
CA GLY A 362 31.95 -3.66 -2.06
C GLY A 362 33.22 -4.21 -1.39
N ASP A 363 34.38 -3.63 -1.70
CA ASP A 363 35.70 -4.10 -1.24
C ASP A 363 35.83 -4.08 0.30
N GLU A 364 35.24 -3.07 0.97
CA GLU A 364 35.25 -3.01 2.45
C GLU A 364 34.47 -4.17 3.06
N TYR A 365 33.33 -4.50 2.49
CA TYR A 365 32.54 -5.65 2.93
C TYR A 365 33.31 -6.95 2.74
N GLU A 366 33.90 -7.16 1.55
CA GLU A 366 34.66 -8.36 1.25
C GLU A 366 35.88 -8.53 2.16
N SER A 367 36.61 -7.45 2.41
CA SER A 367 37.72 -7.44 3.36
C SER A 367 37.29 -7.86 4.78
N ASN A 368 36.20 -7.30 5.28
CA ASN A 368 35.68 -7.65 6.61
C ASN A 368 35.13 -9.08 6.67
N TYR A 369 34.49 -9.54 5.62
CA TYR A 369 34.02 -10.92 5.49
C TYR A 369 35.20 -11.91 5.52
N ASN A 370 36.24 -11.68 4.72
CA ASN A 370 37.43 -12.54 4.67
C ASN A 370 38.18 -12.55 6.00
N LYS A 371 38.31 -11.40 6.67
CA LYS A 371 38.88 -11.32 8.03
C LYS A 371 38.11 -12.19 9.04
N ALA A 372 36.78 -12.19 8.95
CA ALA A 372 35.96 -13.05 9.81
C ALA A 372 36.14 -14.54 9.50
N VAL A 373 36.35 -14.91 8.25
CA VAL A 373 36.69 -16.28 7.83
C VAL A 373 38.05 -16.70 8.39
N GLU A 374 39.09 -15.87 8.23
CA GLU A 374 40.45 -16.12 8.73
C GLU A 374 40.50 -16.30 10.23
N LEU A 375 39.68 -15.57 11.00
CA LEU A 375 39.53 -15.72 12.45
C LEU A 375 38.70 -16.93 12.85
N GLY A 376 38.18 -17.72 11.90
CA GLY A 376 37.42 -18.93 12.21
C GLY A 376 36.05 -18.68 12.84
N LEU A 377 35.47 -17.51 12.66
CA LEU A 377 34.17 -17.12 13.27
C LEU A 377 32.96 -17.77 12.61
N GLY A 378 33.13 -18.27 11.39
CA GLY A 378 32.05 -18.71 10.52
C GLY A 378 31.81 -20.22 10.52
N LYS A 379 30.55 -20.61 10.33
CA LYS A 379 30.17 -21.97 9.96
C LYS A 379 30.20 -22.10 8.43
N LYS A 380 31.06 -23.00 7.93
CA LYS A 380 31.23 -23.28 6.52
C LYS A 380 30.04 -24.03 5.93
N VAL A 381 29.57 -23.60 4.76
CA VAL A 381 28.54 -24.23 3.92
C VAL A 381 28.86 -23.99 2.44
N LYS A 382 28.21 -24.68 1.52
CA LYS A 382 28.29 -24.34 0.09
C LYS A 382 27.31 -23.20 -0.23
N ALA A 383 27.78 -22.19 -0.98
CA ALA A 383 26.92 -21.06 -1.40
C ALA A 383 25.69 -21.53 -2.18
N GLN A 384 25.85 -22.52 -3.06
CA GLN A 384 24.74 -23.14 -3.81
C GLN A 384 23.69 -23.80 -2.90
N THR A 385 24.07 -24.29 -1.72
CA THR A 385 23.08 -24.85 -0.77
C THR A 385 22.10 -23.77 -0.30
N ILE A 386 22.60 -22.55 0.00
CA ILE A 386 21.73 -21.43 0.38
C ILE A 386 20.90 -20.97 -0.83
N TRP A 387 21.54 -20.87 -2.00
CA TRP A 387 20.85 -20.47 -3.22
C TRP A 387 19.71 -21.41 -3.60
N ASN A 388 19.94 -22.71 -3.53
CA ASN A 388 18.89 -23.71 -3.79
C ASN A 388 17.73 -23.58 -2.80
N LYS A 389 18.02 -23.30 -1.52
CA LYS A 389 17.00 -23.03 -0.49
C LYS A 389 16.21 -21.73 -0.78
N ILE A 390 16.85 -20.71 -1.31
CA ILE A 390 16.19 -19.48 -1.75
C ILE A 390 15.20 -19.80 -2.89
N ILE A 391 15.65 -20.53 -3.93
CA ILE A 391 14.78 -20.91 -5.05
C ILE A 391 13.62 -21.81 -4.59
N GLU A 392 13.89 -22.80 -3.73
CA GLU A 392 12.87 -23.66 -3.15
C GLU A 392 11.80 -22.83 -2.41
N SER A 393 12.22 -21.87 -1.58
CA SER A 393 11.31 -20.97 -0.87
C SER A 393 10.48 -20.12 -1.83
N GLN A 394 11.09 -19.57 -2.89
CA GLN A 394 10.38 -18.77 -3.90
C GLN A 394 9.32 -19.59 -4.65
N VAL A 395 9.63 -20.83 -5.02
CA VAL A 395 8.67 -21.73 -5.70
C VAL A 395 7.49 -22.06 -4.79
N GLU A 396 7.76 -22.33 -3.51
CA GLU A 396 6.71 -22.73 -2.57
C GLU A 396 5.86 -21.57 -2.05
N THR A 397 6.46 -20.37 -1.88
CA THR A 397 5.84 -19.29 -1.09
C THR A 397 5.83 -17.92 -1.79
N GLY A 398 6.50 -17.76 -2.93
CA GLY A 398 6.65 -16.50 -3.65
C GLY A 398 7.69 -15.53 -3.04
N VAL A 399 8.34 -15.89 -1.95
CA VAL A 399 9.40 -15.11 -1.28
C VAL A 399 10.61 -16.01 -1.00
N PRO A 400 11.81 -15.47 -0.78
CA PRO A 400 12.17 -14.06 -0.51
C PRO A 400 12.29 -13.18 -1.75
N TYR A 401 12.19 -11.86 -1.57
CA TYR A 401 12.69 -10.88 -2.55
C TYR A 401 14.21 -10.98 -2.64
N LEU A 402 14.76 -10.66 -3.80
CA LEU A 402 16.20 -10.63 -4.03
C LEU A 402 16.64 -9.20 -4.34
N CYS A 403 17.51 -8.64 -3.50
CA CYS A 403 17.97 -7.26 -3.62
C CYS A 403 19.48 -7.21 -3.68
N SER A 404 20.03 -6.53 -4.68
CA SER A 404 21.48 -6.39 -4.87
C SER A 404 22.06 -5.31 -3.96
N LYS A 405 22.75 -5.71 -2.89
CA LYS A 405 23.38 -4.83 -1.91
C LYS A 405 24.36 -3.84 -2.53
N ASP A 406 25.31 -4.35 -3.28
CA ASP A 406 26.41 -3.54 -3.83
C ASP A 406 25.91 -2.58 -4.91
N SER A 407 25.01 -3.05 -5.80
CA SER A 407 24.40 -2.19 -6.82
C SER A 407 23.55 -1.08 -6.21
N ALA A 408 22.77 -1.37 -5.15
CA ALA A 408 21.99 -0.38 -4.44
C ALA A 408 22.91 0.72 -3.85
N ASN A 409 24.00 0.32 -3.19
CA ASN A 409 24.90 1.25 -2.53
C ASN A 409 25.76 2.06 -3.53
N ARG A 410 26.17 1.46 -4.65
CA ARG A 410 26.89 2.20 -5.70
C ARG A 410 26.04 3.23 -6.44
N LYS A 411 24.70 3.02 -6.52
CA LYS A 411 23.78 3.86 -7.30
C LYS A 411 22.94 4.82 -6.47
N THR A 412 22.88 4.65 -5.16
CA THR A 412 22.06 5.51 -4.30
C THR A 412 22.54 6.96 -4.31
N ASN A 413 21.60 7.89 -4.19
CA ASN A 413 21.90 9.31 -3.94
C ASN A 413 22.32 9.58 -2.49
N HIS A 414 22.28 8.58 -1.59
CA HIS A 414 22.62 8.68 -0.17
C HIS A 414 24.05 8.25 0.17
N GLN A 415 24.94 8.09 -0.81
CA GLN A 415 26.32 7.64 -0.57
C GLN A 415 27.09 8.50 0.43
N ASN A 416 26.80 9.80 0.48
CA ASN A 416 27.39 10.76 1.42
C ASN A 416 26.82 10.65 2.85
N ILE A 417 25.73 9.92 3.06
CA ILE A 417 25.08 9.76 4.36
C ILE A 417 25.50 8.43 5.02
N GLY A 418 25.50 7.34 4.25
CA GLY A 418 25.87 6.03 4.76
C GLY A 418 25.38 4.86 3.89
N VAL A 419 25.50 3.65 4.42
CA VAL A 419 25.19 2.40 3.73
C VAL A 419 23.70 2.10 3.75
N ILE A 420 23.14 1.77 2.59
CA ILE A 420 21.77 1.26 2.45
C ILE A 420 21.75 -0.21 2.85
N LYS A 421 20.88 -0.57 3.79
CA LYS A 421 20.84 -1.90 4.42
C LYS A 421 19.60 -2.71 4.08
N GLN A 422 18.61 -2.07 3.44
CA GLN A 422 17.29 -2.64 3.20
C GLN A 422 16.47 -1.81 2.21
N SER A 423 15.29 -2.31 1.88
CA SER A 423 14.24 -1.57 1.20
C SER A 423 12.97 -1.52 2.07
N ASN A 424 11.86 -1.01 1.55
CA ASN A 424 10.54 -0.99 2.20
C ASN A 424 9.78 -2.33 2.02
N LEU A 425 8.48 -2.36 2.38
CA LEU A 425 7.64 -3.55 2.27
C LEU A 425 7.53 -4.10 0.83
N CYS A 426 7.39 -3.21 -0.15
CA CYS A 426 7.18 -3.58 -1.56
C CYS A 426 8.46 -3.56 -2.40
N ASN A 427 9.60 -3.27 -1.80
CA ASN A 427 10.95 -3.33 -2.39
C ASN A 427 11.28 -2.28 -3.47
N GLU A 428 10.61 -1.12 -3.48
CA GLU A 428 10.85 -0.04 -4.44
C GLU A 428 11.66 1.13 -3.88
N ILE A 429 11.86 1.23 -2.56
CA ILE A 429 12.51 2.38 -1.89
C ILE A 429 13.86 1.98 -1.31
N TYR A 430 14.91 2.72 -1.65
CA TYR A 430 16.28 2.53 -1.19
C TYR A 430 16.78 3.80 -0.52
N GLN A 431 16.67 3.88 0.81
CA GLN A 431 17.03 5.04 1.61
C GLN A 431 17.92 4.65 2.80
N TYR A 432 18.74 5.59 3.26
CA TYR A 432 19.55 5.42 4.45
C TYR A 432 18.68 5.35 5.70
N THR A 433 19.04 4.43 6.60
CA THR A 433 18.41 4.25 7.90
C THR A 433 19.43 3.70 8.90
N ASP A 434 19.30 4.11 10.15
CA ASP A 434 20.09 3.62 11.28
C ASP A 434 19.22 3.52 12.55
N GLU A 435 19.85 3.30 13.72
CA GLU A 435 19.15 3.19 15.00
C GLU A 435 18.42 4.48 15.39
N ASN A 436 18.89 5.65 14.89
CA ASN A 436 18.38 6.98 15.21
C ASN A 436 17.55 7.62 14.10
N THR A 437 17.51 7.01 12.92
CA THR A 437 16.87 7.55 11.72
C THR A 437 16.06 6.46 11.03
N THR A 438 14.75 6.62 11.02
CA THR A 438 13.84 5.77 10.24
C THR A 438 13.51 6.49 8.94
N ALA A 439 13.78 5.86 7.81
CA ALA A 439 13.46 6.46 6.52
C ALA A 439 11.96 6.40 6.26
N ILE A 440 11.41 7.52 5.81
CA ILE A 440 9.98 7.71 5.53
C ILE A 440 9.84 8.20 4.09
N CYS A 441 8.97 7.57 3.32
CA CYS A 441 8.68 8.00 1.96
C CYS A 441 7.18 8.19 1.75
N THR A 442 6.85 9.28 1.05
CA THR A 442 5.50 9.57 0.57
C THR A 442 5.45 9.36 -0.93
N LEU A 443 4.37 8.78 -1.44
CA LEU A 443 4.31 8.42 -2.85
C LEU A 443 2.95 8.67 -3.50
N SER A 444 3.00 8.82 -4.84
CA SER A 444 1.86 8.87 -5.74
C SER A 444 2.21 8.19 -7.06
N SER A 445 1.22 7.77 -7.83
CA SER A 445 1.41 7.19 -9.16
C SER A 445 0.72 8.01 -10.23
N MET A 446 1.32 8.05 -11.44
CA MET A 446 0.72 8.57 -12.66
C MET A 446 -0.07 7.45 -13.34
N VAL A 447 -1.31 7.68 -13.73
CA VAL A 447 -2.18 6.69 -14.40
C VAL A 447 -2.00 6.83 -15.91
N LEU A 448 -0.97 6.18 -16.46
CA LEU A 448 -0.46 6.44 -17.81
C LEU A 448 -1.50 6.33 -18.92
N LYS A 449 -2.44 5.39 -18.85
CA LYS A 449 -3.48 5.21 -19.87
C LYS A 449 -4.33 6.48 -20.10
N ASN A 450 -4.49 7.32 -19.07
CA ASN A 450 -5.30 8.54 -19.14
C ASN A 450 -4.54 9.73 -19.75
N PHE A 451 -3.29 9.54 -20.14
CA PHE A 451 -2.49 10.51 -20.92
C PHE A 451 -2.54 10.26 -22.43
N ILE A 452 -3.32 9.28 -22.89
CA ILE A 452 -3.54 9.05 -24.31
C ILE A 452 -4.69 9.93 -24.79
N ILE A 453 -4.37 10.94 -25.59
CA ILE A 453 -5.33 11.89 -26.17
C ILE A 453 -5.37 11.67 -27.68
N LYS A 454 -6.54 11.31 -28.21
CA LYS A 454 -6.74 11.05 -29.66
C LYS A 454 -5.76 10.03 -30.26
N GLY A 455 -5.38 9.02 -29.47
CA GLY A 455 -4.47 7.95 -29.90
C GLY A 455 -2.97 8.28 -29.77
N GLU A 456 -2.62 9.45 -29.26
CA GLU A 456 -1.24 9.85 -28.99
C GLU A 456 -0.99 10.06 -27.50
N PHE A 457 0.22 9.75 -27.03
CA PHE A 457 0.61 9.96 -25.63
C PHE A 457 1.02 11.42 -25.40
N ASP A 458 0.29 12.12 -24.52
CA ASP A 458 0.52 13.54 -24.22
C ASP A 458 1.58 13.73 -23.11
N PHE A 459 2.85 13.83 -23.49
CA PHE A 459 3.97 14.10 -22.59
C PHE A 459 3.89 15.51 -21.93
N LYS A 460 3.23 16.49 -22.55
CA LYS A 460 3.09 17.84 -21.97
C LYS A 460 2.12 17.80 -20.80
N LEU A 461 1.01 17.09 -20.97
CA LEU A 461 0.05 16.85 -19.88
C LEU A 461 0.74 16.07 -18.75
N LEU A 462 1.46 14.98 -19.05
CA LEU A 462 2.22 14.21 -18.05
C LEU A 462 3.18 15.11 -17.27
N TYR A 463 3.97 15.94 -17.96
CA TYR A 463 4.90 16.88 -17.33
C TYR A 463 4.19 17.85 -16.38
N SER A 464 3.05 18.42 -16.79
CA SER A 464 2.29 19.34 -15.95
C SER A 464 1.72 18.67 -14.71
N GLU A 465 1.20 17.45 -14.83
CA GLU A 465 0.64 16.68 -13.72
C GLU A 465 1.73 16.22 -12.73
N VAL A 466 2.88 15.77 -13.22
CA VAL A 466 4.04 15.43 -12.36
C VAL A 466 4.44 16.62 -11.49
N ARG A 467 4.46 17.84 -12.05
CA ARG A 467 4.78 19.06 -11.26
C ARG A 467 3.77 19.32 -10.13
N LYS A 468 2.48 19.07 -10.36
CA LYS A 468 1.45 19.18 -9.31
C LYS A 468 1.69 18.15 -8.21
N VAL A 469 1.97 16.91 -8.60
CA VAL A 469 2.25 15.81 -7.66
C VAL A 469 3.50 16.11 -6.81
N VAL A 470 4.60 16.57 -7.42
CA VAL A 470 5.82 16.95 -6.69
C VAL A 470 5.53 18.02 -5.63
N ARG A 471 4.76 19.05 -5.98
CA ARG A 471 4.40 20.13 -5.03
C ARG A 471 3.55 19.58 -3.88
N ALA A 472 2.57 18.73 -4.18
CA ALA A 472 1.70 18.12 -3.20
C ALA A 472 2.48 17.20 -2.25
N LEU A 473 3.30 16.28 -2.77
CA LEU A 473 4.11 15.37 -1.95
C LEU A 473 5.14 16.13 -1.09
N ASN A 474 5.75 17.20 -1.62
CA ASN A 474 6.65 18.03 -0.82
C ASN A 474 5.91 18.70 0.36
N LYS A 475 4.66 19.16 0.17
CA LYS A 475 3.83 19.65 1.28
C LYS A 475 3.48 18.51 2.25
N VAL A 476 3.18 17.31 1.74
CA VAL A 476 2.89 16.15 2.58
C VAL A 476 4.03 15.86 3.56
N VAL A 477 5.30 15.97 3.13
CA VAL A 477 6.46 15.81 4.03
C VAL A 477 6.40 16.80 5.21
N ASP A 478 5.98 18.04 4.97
CA ASP A 478 5.94 19.09 6.02
C ASP A 478 4.77 18.91 6.99
N ILE A 479 3.63 18.39 6.51
CA ILE A 479 2.37 18.31 7.29
C ILE A 479 2.05 16.92 7.81
N ASN A 480 2.89 15.92 7.51
CA ASN A 480 2.70 14.54 7.96
C ASN A 480 2.76 14.43 9.49
N SER A 481 1.83 13.68 10.07
CA SER A 481 1.89 13.29 11.48
C SER A 481 2.80 12.07 11.60
N TYR A 482 4.06 12.31 11.96
CA TYR A 482 5.05 11.25 12.08
C TYR A 482 4.82 10.41 13.34
N SER A 483 4.73 9.11 13.20
CA SER A 483 4.42 8.16 14.28
C SER A 483 5.55 8.02 15.31
N THR A 484 6.80 8.31 14.94
CA THR A 484 7.98 8.28 15.84
C THR A 484 8.90 9.46 15.58
N GLU A 485 9.72 9.82 16.57
CA GLU A 485 10.69 10.91 16.42
C GLU A 485 11.81 10.56 15.43
N GLN A 486 12.24 9.29 15.36
CA GLN A 486 13.18 8.80 14.34
C GLN A 486 12.60 8.93 12.93
N GLY A 487 11.29 8.65 12.78
CA GLY A 487 10.58 8.84 11.52
C GLY A 487 10.43 10.31 11.14
N ARG A 488 10.16 11.18 12.11
CA ARG A 488 10.12 12.63 11.89
C ARG A 488 11.48 13.16 11.42
N LYS A 489 12.55 12.74 12.08
CA LYS A 489 13.91 13.09 11.69
C LYS A 489 14.20 12.64 10.26
N GLY A 490 14.04 11.36 9.95
CA GLY A 490 14.31 10.82 8.61
C GLY A 490 13.44 11.46 7.52
N GLY A 491 12.14 11.65 7.78
CA GLY A 491 11.22 12.29 6.85
C GLY A 491 11.59 13.74 6.52
N LEU A 492 11.90 14.54 7.53
CA LEU A 492 12.23 15.97 7.33
C LEU A 492 13.64 16.19 6.77
N GLU A 493 14.63 15.40 7.20
CA GLU A 493 16.01 15.54 6.72
C GLU A 493 16.19 15.00 5.29
N GLN A 494 15.64 13.82 4.99
CA GLN A 494 15.79 13.17 3.68
C GLN A 494 14.77 13.68 2.66
N ARG A 495 13.60 14.14 3.09
CA ARG A 495 12.50 14.68 2.27
C ARG A 495 12.17 13.80 1.05
N ALA A 496 12.12 12.49 1.27
CA ALA A 496 11.94 11.55 0.20
C ALA A 496 10.48 11.55 -0.31
N ILE A 497 10.35 11.71 -1.61
CA ILE A 497 9.11 11.56 -2.37
C ILE A 497 9.32 10.55 -3.49
N ALA A 498 8.29 9.76 -3.80
CA ALA A 498 8.33 8.83 -4.91
C ALA A 498 7.13 9.04 -5.84
N ILE A 499 7.39 9.06 -7.15
CA ILE A 499 6.36 9.14 -8.18
C ILE A 499 6.52 7.92 -9.08
N GLY A 500 5.57 6.98 -8.93
CA GLY A 500 5.50 5.80 -9.76
C GLY A 500 4.60 5.98 -10.99
N THR A 501 4.52 4.95 -11.79
CA THR A 501 3.62 4.86 -12.94
C THR A 501 2.79 3.60 -12.86
N GLN A 502 1.56 3.64 -13.35
CA GLN A 502 0.68 2.48 -13.48
C GLN A 502 -0.04 2.48 -14.82
N GLY A 503 -0.35 1.28 -15.32
CA GLY A 503 -1.08 1.13 -16.57
C GLY A 503 -0.19 1.24 -17.83
N LEU A 504 1.12 0.95 -17.76
CA LEU A 504 1.99 0.94 -18.95
C LEU A 504 1.54 -0.12 -19.96
N ALA A 505 1.11 -1.29 -19.51
CA ALA A 505 0.55 -2.31 -20.37
C ALA A 505 -0.72 -1.83 -21.09
N ASP A 506 -1.60 -1.11 -20.37
CA ASP A 506 -2.80 -0.52 -20.97
C ASP A 506 -2.44 0.51 -22.06
N VAL A 507 -1.38 1.31 -21.83
CA VAL A 507 -0.87 2.25 -22.86
C VAL A 507 -0.44 1.49 -24.11
N PHE A 508 0.33 0.42 -23.96
CA PHE A 508 0.78 -0.38 -25.09
C PHE A 508 -0.41 -1.01 -25.85
N PHE A 509 -1.41 -1.55 -25.14
CA PHE A 509 -2.63 -2.04 -25.77
C PHE A 509 -3.41 -0.93 -26.51
N LEU A 510 -3.57 0.24 -25.91
CA LEU A 510 -4.31 1.34 -26.51
C LEU A 510 -3.58 1.98 -27.70
N MET A 511 -2.26 1.90 -27.75
CA MET A 511 -1.44 2.40 -28.84
C MET A 511 -1.05 1.30 -29.86
N ASP A 512 -1.52 0.06 -29.66
CA ASP A 512 -1.21 -1.11 -30.49
C ASP A 512 0.31 -1.41 -30.54
N TYR A 513 1.02 -1.25 -29.40
CA TYR A 513 2.42 -1.53 -29.29
C TYR A 513 2.67 -2.91 -28.67
N ILE A 514 3.60 -3.66 -29.24
CA ILE A 514 4.11 -4.91 -28.67
C ILE A 514 5.30 -4.58 -27.76
N PHE A 515 5.41 -5.18 -26.57
CA PHE A 515 6.44 -4.90 -25.55
C PHE A 515 7.89 -4.96 -26.09
N THR A 516 8.15 -5.76 -27.11
CA THR A 516 9.48 -5.96 -27.69
C THR A 516 9.83 -5.01 -28.82
N THR A 517 8.92 -4.12 -29.23
CA THR A 517 9.14 -3.22 -30.38
C THR A 517 9.93 -1.97 -29.99
N GLU A 518 10.50 -1.30 -31.00
CA GLU A 518 11.22 -0.05 -30.80
C GLU A 518 10.30 1.12 -30.42
N GLU A 519 9.03 1.09 -30.84
CA GLU A 519 8.01 2.07 -30.45
C GLU A 519 7.76 1.98 -28.93
N ALA A 520 7.59 0.77 -28.41
CA ALA A 520 7.40 0.55 -26.97
C ALA A 520 8.63 1.02 -26.16
N LYS A 521 9.85 0.76 -26.63
CA LYS A 521 11.09 1.24 -26.00
C LYS A 521 11.21 2.76 -26.00
N LYS A 522 10.82 3.42 -27.12
CA LYS A 522 10.88 4.88 -27.22
C LYS A 522 9.87 5.58 -26.34
N LEU A 523 8.71 4.95 -26.11
CA LEU A 523 7.69 5.49 -25.22
C LEU A 523 8.15 5.39 -23.75
N ASN A 524 8.77 4.25 -23.37
CA ASN A 524 9.25 4.00 -22.01
C ASN A 524 10.56 4.74 -21.71
#